data_d71deeee6edcf7bfddb35fc3a83b2e3a
#
_entry.id   d71deeee6edcf7bfddb35fc3a83b2e3a
#
_cell.length_a   1.000
_cell.length_b   1.000
_cell.length_c   1.000
_cell.angle_alpha   90.00
_cell.angle_beta   90.00
_cell.angle_gamma   90.00
#
_symmetry.space_group_name_H-M   'P 1'
#
loop_
_entity.id
_entity.type
_entity.pdbx_description
1 polymer ?
#
loop_
_entity_poly.entity_id
_entity_poly.type
_entity_poly.pdbx_seq_one_letter_code
_entity_poly.pdbx_strand_id
1 'polypeptide(L)'
;MFKISYSPDLRGEVLISGSKNAALPIIAANYLIDQQIQLENKPDISDVRSIEKLAEDALSKSTNFFDLTSELATKFRASILLIPVGLKKFEVRFVGSGGCKIGKRPLDTFEDALHKAGVEITHGQFKTFKVVGKPKKNIMLQEFSVTATEALITYLAFLDDVDYEITVYQVATEPHVKNLIDFLNAAGADIHMGIDHTITVNPKKIAIKEPSFKIISDYIEAGTYFAIGAADNSELIIRNVNVDDLSAMYNIASKIGINFKILDKQTLVVNSYNKANYKAVKLEIRIFPFPSDLQSIFGALASQFDGVTKIFETLYEGRFGYLNELENLGKIEILNPHQALVIKTELHGGYVSSTDLRGAMVLAGIMAKGETMIMNEDIIARGYADILNKLSTIGVKISALH
;
A
#
# COMPACT_ATOMS: atom_id res chain seq x y z
N MET A 1 -19.31 0.39 -12.62
CA MET A 1 -19.77 -0.64 -11.67
C MET A 1 -19.28 -2.00 -12.13
N PHE A 2 -18.74 -2.86 -11.21
CA PHE A 2 -18.42 -4.24 -11.58
C PHE A 2 -19.61 -5.16 -11.27
N LYS A 3 -19.89 -6.08 -12.18
CA LYS A 3 -20.78 -7.21 -11.98
C LYS A 3 -19.93 -8.48 -11.90
N ILE A 4 -20.01 -9.21 -10.79
CA ILE A 4 -19.34 -10.48 -10.57
C ILE A 4 -20.39 -11.57 -10.33
N SER A 5 -20.30 -12.68 -11.05
CA SER A 5 -21.11 -13.87 -10.78
C SER A 5 -20.28 -14.86 -9.97
N TYR A 6 -20.94 -15.69 -9.15
CA TYR A 6 -20.29 -16.79 -8.45
C TYR A 6 -19.33 -17.55 -9.35
N SER A 7 -18.09 -17.66 -8.96
CA SER A 7 -17.00 -18.20 -9.76
C SER A 7 -16.17 -19.20 -8.95
N PRO A 8 -16.68 -20.43 -8.75
CA PRO A 8 -15.90 -21.53 -8.18
C PRO A 8 -14.93 -22.07 -9.25
N ASP A 9 -14.04 -22.97 -8.81
CA ASP A 9 -13.14 -23.74 -9.69
C ASP A 9 -12.17 -22.87 -10.51
N LEU A 10 -11.71 -21.76 -9.96
CA LEU A 10 -10.76 -20.88 -10.64
C LEU A 10 -9.44 -21.59 -10.88
N ARG A 11 -8.91 -21.46 -12.09
CA ARG A 11 -7.63 -22.05 -12.52
C ARG A 11 -6.87 -21.07 -13.39
N GLY A 12 -5.56 -21.11 -13.28
CA GLY A 12 -4.71 -20.33 -14.16
C GLY A 12 -3.50 -19.73 -13.47
N GLU A 13 -2.89 -18.85 -14.21
CA GLU A 13 -1.69 -18.14 -13.79
C GLU A 13 -1.94 -16.63 -13.76
N VAL A 14 -1.43 -15.96 -12.74
CA VAL A 14 -1.49 -14.50 -12.63
C VAL A 14 -0.10 -13.92 -12.45
N LEU A 15 0.20 -12.88 -13.23
CA LEU A 15 1.44 -12.11 -13.13
C LEU A 15 1.21 -10.89 -12.25
N ILE A 16 1.92 -10.78 -11.13
CA ILE A 16 1.81 -9.67 -10.20
C ILE A 16 2.49 -8.41 -10.75
N SER A 17 1.80 -7.29 -10.65
CA SER A 17 2.28 -5.98 -11.06
C SER A 17 3.30 -5.40 -10.07
N GLY A 18 3.95 -4.32 -10.45
CA GLY A 18 4.77 -3.54 -9.54
C GLY A 18 3.95 -2.95 -8.39
N SER A 19 4.59 -2.82 -7.23
CA SER A 19 3.96 -2.31 -6.03
C SER A 19 3.60 -0.84 -6.16
N LYS A 20 2.30 -0.53 -6.00
CA LYS A 20 1.83 0.85 -5.88
C LYS A 20 2.54 1.59 -4.75
N ASN A 21 2.63 0.96 -3.57
CA ASN A 21 3.19 1.60 -2.38
C ASN A 21 4.70 1.88 -2.53
N ALA A 22 5.43 1.08 -3.32
CA ALA A 22 6.82 1.34 -3.66
C ALA A 22 6.95 2.37 -4.80
N ALA A 23 6.08 2.29 -5.81
CA ALA A 23 6.15 3.17 -6.99
C ALA A 23 6.00 4.64 -6.63
N LEU A 24 5.03 5.00 -5.78
CA LEU A 24 4.72 6.39 -5.49
C LEU A 24 5.88 7.16 -4.84
N PRO A 25 6.53 6.68 -3.76
CA PRO A 25 7.68 7.37 -3.18
C PRO A 25 8.92 7.33 -4.10
N ILE A 26 9.14 6.24 -4.86
CA ILE A 26 10.25 6.13 -5.81
C ILE A 26 10.08 7.13 -6.96
N ILE A 27 8.88 7.26 -7.53
CA ILE A 27 8.58 8.25 -8.57
C ILE A 27 8.82 9.67 -8.02
N ALA A 28 8.31 9.99 -6.83
CA ALA A 28 8.55 11.27 -6.21
C ALA A 28 10.05 11.53 -6.03
N ALA A 29 10.79 10.59 -5.47
CA ALA A 29 12.24 10.71 -5.26
C ALA A 29 13.02 10.86 -6.59
N ASN A 30 12.55 10.23 -7.66
CA ASN A 30 13.18 10.32 -8.98
C ASN A 30 13.15 11.74 -9.55
N TYR A 31 12.19 12.58 -9.18
CA TYR A 31 12.15 14.01 -9.55
C TYR A 31 13.20 14.88 -8.81
N LEU A 32 13.85 14.33 -7.76
CA LEU A 32 15.01 14.99 -7.13
C LEU A 32 16.30 14.85 -7.92
N ILE A 33 16.34 13.95 -8.90
CA ILE A 33 17.51 13.55 -9.67
C ILE A 33 17.47 14.27 -11.03
N ASP A 34 18.51 15.01 -11.37
CA ASP A 34 18.53 15.80 -12.63
C ASP A 34 18.44 14.89 -13.88
N GLN A 35 19.11 13.75 -13.87
CA GLN A 35 18.97 12.70 -14.87
C GLN A 35 18.17 11.54 -14.27
N GLN A 36 16.88 11.51 -14.55
CA GLN A 36 15.99 10.48 -13.99
C GLN A 36 16.45 9.05 -14.32
N ILE A 37 16.32 8.17 -13.32
CA ILE A 37 16.56 6.73 -13.46
C ILE A 37 15.36 6.10 -14.16
N GLN A 38 15.58 5.22 -15.13
CA GLN A 38 14.52 4.48 -15.79
C GLN A 38 13.86 3.49 -14.80
N LEU A 39 12.54 3.62 -14.58
CA LEU A 39 11.80 2.76 -13.67
C LEU A 39 11.17 1.58 -14.40
N GLU A 40 11.59 0.38 -14.04
CA GLU A 40 11.04 -0.89 -14.52
C GLU A 40 9.94 -1.39 -13.58
N ASN A 41 9.01 -2.21 -14.12
CA ASN A 41 7.88 -2.78 -13.35
C ASN A 41 6.99 -1.71 -12.69
N LYS A 42 6.90 -0.52 -13.27
CA LYS A 42 6.01 0.54 -12.80
C LYS A 42 4.56 0.15 -13.07
N PRO A 43 3.66 0.13 -12.07
CA PRO A 43 2.27 -0.28 -12.27
C PRO A 43 1.49 0.80 -13.03
N ASP A 44 0.70 0.38 -14.03
CA ASP A 44 -0.19 1.30 -14.77
C ASP A 44 -1.52 1.49 -14.02
N ILE A 45 -1.53 2.39 -13.06
CA ILE A 45 -2.68 2.75 -12.23
C ILE A 45 -2.86 4.27 -12.15
N SER A 46 -4.06 4.71 -11.82
CA SER A 46 -4.41 6.14 -11.79
C SER A 46 -3.59 6.94 -10.77
N ASP A 47 -3.25 6.36 -9.61
CA ASP A 47 -2.45 7.03 -8.57
C ASP A 47 -1.02 7.32 -9.07
N VAL A 48 -0.42 6.43 -9.88
CA VAL A 48 0.89 6.65 -10.52
C VAL A 48 0.84 7.80 -11.51
N ARG A 49 -0.14 7.79 -12.42
CA ARG A 49 -0.32 8.90 -13.38
C ARG A 49 -0.59 10.23 -12.66
N SER A 50 -1.29 10.18 -11.53
CA SER A 50 -1.61 11.38 -10.75
C SER A 50 -0.40 12.00 -10.07
N ILE A 51 0.51 11.20 -9.50
CA ILE A 51 1.71 11.74 -8.85
C ILE A 51 2.70 12.30 -9.88
N GLU A 52 2.86 11.64 -11.04
CA GLU A 52 3.68 12.13 -12.14
C GLU A 52 3.16 13.49 -12.64
N LYS A 53 1.87 13.56 -12.97
CA LYS A 53 1.24 14.81 -13.40
C LYS A 53 1.37 15.93 -12.37
N LEU A 54 1.17 15.62 -11.10
CA LEU A 54 1.26 16.61 -10.03
C LEU A 54 2.70 17.15 -9.87
N ALA A 55 3.69 16.26 -9.97
CA ALA A 55 5.11 16.65 -9.91
C ALA A 55 5.50 17.54 -11.10
N GLU A 56 5.12 17.15 -12.32
CA GLU A 56 5.38 17.91 -13.55
C GLU A 56 4.70 19.30 -13.52
N ASP A 57 3.41 19.33 -13.13
CA ASP A 57 2.66 20.60 -13.00
C ASP A 57 3.26 21.53 -11.95
N ALA A 58 3.69 20.99 -10.79
CA ALA A 58 4.31 21.78 -9.74
C ALA A 58 5.69 22.32 -10.17
N LEU A 59 6.54 21.47 -10.76
CA LEU A 59 7.87 21.86 -11.22
C LEU A 59 7.82 22.89 -12.35
N SER A 60 6.93 22.74 -13.33
CA SER A 60 6.82 23.64 -14.48
C SER A 60 6.34 25.05 -14.10
N LYS A 61 5.58 25.18 -13.00
CA LYS A 61 5.02 26.45 -12.51
C LYS A 61 5.82 27.06 -11.37
N SER A 62 6.85 26.37 -10.87
CA SER A 62 7.62 26.83 -9.72
C SER A 62 8.50 28.02 -10.08
N THR A 63 8.28 29.14 -9.40
CA THR A 63 9.16 30.34 -9.42
C THR A 63 9.76 30.58 -8.04
N ASN A 64 8.91 30.84 -7.03
CA ASN A 64 9.29 31.00 -5.62
C ASN A 64 8.76 29.86 -4.75
N PHE A 65 7.69 29.22 -5.18
CA PHE A 65 7.00 28.17 -4.43
C PHE A 65 6.83 26.94 -5.30
N PHE A 66 7.03 25.76 -4.67
CA PHE A 66 6.56 24.49 -5.19
C PHE A 66 5.13 24.29 -4.72
N ASP A 67 4.17 24.35 -5.63
CA ASP A 67 2.75 24.49 -5.29
C ASP A 67 2.00 23.16 -5.37
N LEU A 68 1.59 22.64 -4.21
CA LEU A 68 0.77 21.45 -4.04
C LEU A 68 -0.62 21.81 -3.51
N THR A 69 -1.23 22.88 -4.02
CA THR A 69 -2.56 23.37 -3.60
C THR A 69 -3.67 23.03 -4.58
N SER A 70 -3.37 22.35 -5.68
CA SER A 70 -4.35 21.97 -6.70
C SER A 70 -5.36 20.93 -6.17
N GLU A 71 -6.54 20.87 -6.80
CA GLU A 71 -7.54 19.85 -6.49
C GLU A 71 -6.97 18.41 -6.61
N LEU A 72 -6.07 18.19 -7.57
CA LEU A 72 -5.41 16.89 -7.71
C LEU A 72 -4.59 16.53 -6.47
N ALA A 73 -3.87 17.49 -5.87
CA ALA A 73 -3.10 17.28 -4.65
C ALA A 73 -3.97 16.85 -3.47
N THR A 74 -5.23 17.32 -3.40
CA THR A 74 -6.16 16.97 -2.32
C THR A 74 -6.82 15.60 -2.48
N LYS A 75 -6.78 15.00 -3.67
CA LYS A 75 -7.49 13.74 -3.97
C LYS A 75 -6.80 12.49 -3.45
N PHE A 76 -5.48 12.50 -3.25
CA PHE A 76 -4.75 11.32 -2.82
C PHE A 76 -3.60 11.65 -1.86
N ARG A 77 -3.33 10.72 -0.93
CA ARG A 77 -2.37 10.96 0.16
C ARG A 77 -0.92 11.08 -0.31
N ALA A 78 -0.56 10.40 -1.40
CA ALA A 78 0.80 10.39 -1.88
C ALA A 78 1.31 11.77 -2.36
N SER A 79 0.43 12.76 -2.53
CA SER A 79 0.84 14.15 -2.82
C SER A 79 1.84 14.71 -1.81
N ILE A 80 1.79 14.25 -0.55
CA ILE A 80 2.71 14.63 0.52
C ILE A 80 4.17 14.19 0.23
N LEU A 81 4.37 13.11 -0.54
CA LEU A 81 5.69 12.60 -0.92
C LEU A 81 6.44 13.55 -1.87
N LEU A 82 5.75 14.52 -2.46
CA LEU A 82 6.35 15.55 -3.28
C LEU A 82 6.88 16.76 -2.48
N ILE A 83 6.58 16.85 -1.17
CA ILE A 83 7.10 17.94 -0.32
C ILE A 83 8.64 17.92 -0.29
N PRO A 84 9.34 16.79 -0.09
CA PRO A 84 10.79 16.70 -0.19
C PRO A 84 11.35 17.21 -1.53
N VAL A 85 10.62 16.96 -2.63
CA VAL A 85 11.03 17.40 -3.97
C VAL A 85 11.07 18.93 -4.05
N GLY A 86 10.02 19.58 -3.57
CA GLY A 86 9.92 21.03 -3.54
C GLY A 86 10.97 21.65 -2.61
N LEU A 87 11.20 21.07 -1.44
CA LEU A 87 12.15 21.60 -0.43
C LEU A 87 13.62 21.63 -0.89
N LYS A 88 13.97 20.94 -1.96
CA LYS A 88 15.32 21.01 -2.56
C LYS A 88 15.67 22.41 -3.05
N LYS A 89 14.69 23.17 -3.58
CA LYS A 89 14.94 24.48 -4.25
C LYS A 89 13.95 25.58 -3.87
N PHE A 90 12.81 25.24 -3.25
CA PHE A 90 11.69 26.16 -3.08
C PHE A 90 11.11 26.08 -1.66
N GLU A 91 10.31 27.07 -1.30
CA GLU A 91 9.30 26.89 -0.26
C GLU A 91 8.13 26.07 -0.84
N VAL A 92 7.54 25.18 -0.05
CA VAL A 92 6.43 24.32 -0.51
C VAL A 92 5.11 24.79 0.08
N ARG A 93 4.11 25.00 -0.76
CA ARG A 93 2.72 25.24 -0.35
C ARG A 93 1.91 23.97 -0.47
N PHE A 94 1.18 23.62 0.56
CA PHE A 94 0.41 22.39 0.61
C PHE A 94 -0.94 22.62 1.29
N VAL A 95 -2.04 22.20 0.63
CA VAL A 95 -3.39 22.41 1.15
C VAL A 95 -3.90 21.25 2.00
N GLY A 96 -3.27 20.11 1.92
CA GLY A 96 -3.67 18.87 2.58
C GLY A 96 -3.75 17.70 1.61
N SER A 97 -3.88 16.50 2.13
CA SER A 97 -3.96 15.29 1.32
C SER A 97 -5.23 14.50 1.63
N GLY A 98 -5.89 14.02 0.57
CA GLY A 98 -7.00 13.08 0.65
C GLY A 98 -6.53 11.64 0.83
N GLY A 99 -7.29 10.70 0.32
CA GLY A 99 -6.98 9.28 0.30
C GLY A 99 -8.14 8.41 0.73
N CYS A 100 -7.88 7.11 0.93
CA CYS A 100 -8.88 6.14 1.35
C CYS A 100 -9.43 6.47 2.75
N LYS A 101 -10.74 6.31 2.94
CA LYS A 101 -11.43 6.59 4.23
C LYS A 101 -11.26 5.43 5.21
N ILE A 102 -10.02 5.12 5.59
CA ILE A 102 -9.69 4.04 6.55
C ILE A 102 -9.50 4.52 7.99
N GLY A 103 -9.69 5.81 8.25
CA GLY A 103 -9.52 6.45 9.56
C GLY A 103 -8.80 7.79 9.46
N LYS A 104 -8.71 8.48 10.59
CA LYS A 104 -7.92 9.71 10.71
C LYS A 104 -6.44 9.37 10.57
N ARG A 105 -5.75 10.08 9.70
CA ARG A 105 -4.30 9.96 9.50
C ARG A 105 -3.70 11.36 9.56
N PRO A 106 -3.53 11.91 10.78
CA PRO A 106 -2.99 13.25 10.97
C PRO A 106 -1.59 13.36 10.33
N LEU A 107 -1.14 14.58 10.12
CA LEU A 107 0.18 14.87 9.56
C LEU A 107 1.21 15.17 10.66
N ASP A 108 0.82 15.09 11.93
CA ASP A 108 1.65 15.55 13.06
C ASP A 108 3.01 14.85 13.10
N THR A 109 3.05 13.52 12.92
CA THR A 109 4.31 12.77 12.85
C THR A 109 5.17 13.18 11.66
N PHE A 110 4.56 13.43 10.50
CA PHE A 110 5.26 13.91 9.32
C PHE A 110 5.80 15.33 9.51
N GLU A 111 5.01 16.24 10.07
CA GLU A 111 5.39 17.62 10.32
C GLU A 111 6.49 17.69 11.40
N ASP A 112 6.35 16.95 12.49
CA ASP A 112 7.38 16.84 13.53
C ASP A 112 8.71 16.30 12.99
N ALA A 113 8.66 15.29 12.11
CA ALA A 113 9.84 14.72 11.48
C ALA A 113 10.59 15.76 10.62
N LEU A 114 9.88 16.49 9.77
CA LEU A 114 10.47 17.56 8.96
C LEU A 114 10.94 18.74 9.80
N HIS A 115 10.22 19.11 10.87
CA HIS A 115 10.67 20.14 11.80
C HIS A 115 12.01 19.77 12.45
N LYS A 116 12.17 18.52 12.92
CA LYS A 116 13.44 18.01 13.44
C LYS A 116 14.54 17.95 12.37
N ALA A 117 14.15 17.87 11.10
CA ALA A 117 15.06 17.92 9.96
C ALA A 117 15.40 19.34 9.49
N GLY A 118 15.03 20.39 10.24
CA GLY A 118 15.38 21.78 9.94
C GLY A 118 14.39 22.51 9.04
N VAL A 119 13.16 22.00 8.93
CA VAL A 119 12.08 22.63 8.15
C VAL A 119 11.12 23.37 9.08
N GLU A 120 10.91 24.65 8.83
CA GLU A 120 9.85 25.43 9.47
C GLU A 120 8.52 25.17 8.77
N ILE A 121 7.43 25.01 9.55
CA ILE A 121 6.09 24.75 9.04
C ILE A 121 5.16 25.82 9.59
N THR A 122 4.56 26.60 8.69
CA THR A 122 3.58 27.62 9.07
C THR A 122 2.18 27.20 8.60
N HIS A 123 1.20 27.44 9.48
CA HIS A 123 -0.19 27.09 9.26
C HIS A 123 -0.99 28.37 8.94
N GLY A 124 -1.62 28.43 7.77
CA GLY A 124 -2.45 29.52 7.29
C GLY A 124 -3.52 29.00 6.35
N GLN A 125 -3.83 29.74 5.29
CA GLN A 125 -4.68 29.26 4.21
C GLN A 125 -4.11 27.98 3.57
N PHE A 126 -2.79 27.91 3.49
CA PHE A 126 -2.01 26.74 3.10
C PHE A 126 -1.00 26.45 4.21
N LYS A 127 -0.56 25.20 4.33
CA LYS A 127 0.65 24.88 5.07
C LYS A 127 1.84 25.25 4.20
N THR A 128 2.80 25.98 4.76
CA THR A 128 4.03 26.33 4.04
C THR A 128 5.21 25.67 4.74
N PHE A 129 6.03 24.98 3.96
CA PHE A 129 7.24 24.31 4.42
C PHE A 129 8.44 25.05 3.88
N LYS A 130 9.39 25.42 4.74
CA LYS A 130 10.59 26.20 4.42
C LYS A 130 11.80 25.62 5.14
N VAL A 131 12.88 25.40 4.42
CA VAL A 131 14.16 25.01 5.02
C VAL A 131 14.76 26.22 5.75
N VAL A 132 14.99 26.09 7.06
CA VAL A 132 15.54 27.16 7.91
C VAL A 132 16.78 26.74 8.67
N GLY A 133 17.16 25.44 8.64
CA GLY A 133 18.32 24.95 9.36
C GLY A 133 18.73 23.55 8.95
N LYS A 134 19.71 23.01 9.67
CA LYS A 134 20.22 21.64 9.47
C LYS A 134 19.42 20.64 10.30
N PRO A 135 19.33 19.36 9.85
CA PRO A 135 18.67 18.31 10.61
C PRO A 135 19.40 18.01 11.94
N LYS A 136 18.64 17.52 12.92
CA LYS A 136 19.24 16.94 14.13
C LYS A 136 19.93 15.62 13.78
N LYS A 137 21.02 15.29 14.47
CA LYS A 137 21.73 14.00 14.29
C LYS A 137 20.86 12.80 14.63
N ASN A 138 19.93 12.95 15.58
CA ASN A 138 19.00 11.92 16.00
C ASN A 138 17.58 12.43 15.85
N ILE A 139 16.77 11.75 15.07
CA ILE A 139 15.36 12.07 14.81
C ILE A 139 14.51 10.87 15.25
N MET A 140 13.73 11.03 16.30
CA MET A 140 12.73 10.04 16.73
C MET A 140 11.39 10.41 16.12
N LEU A 141 10.77 9.52 15.32
CA LEU A 141 9.39 9.67 14.89
C LEU A 141 8.44 9.51 16.08
N GLN A 142 7.30 10.20 16.08
CA GLN A 142 6.32 10.11 17.19
C GLN A 142 5.58 8.77 17.18
N GLU A 143 5.41 8.18 16.00
CA GLU A 143 4.80 6.87 15.77
C GLU A 143 5.41 6.21 14.53
N PHE A 144 5.17 4.91 14.36
CA PHE A 144 5.50 4.22 13.12
C PHE A 144 4.63 4.74 11.97
N SER A 145 5.22 5.48 11.07
CA SER A 145 4.54 6.07 9.92
C SER A 145 5.31 5.84 8.63
N VAL A 146 4.73 5.07 7.73
CA VAL A 146 5.29 4.83 6.39
C VAL A 146 5.56 6.16 5.67
N THR A 147 4.54 7.01 5.58
CA THR A 147 4.64 8.28 4.83
C THR A 147 5.68 9.23 5.44
N ALA A 148 5.76 9.32 6.78
CA ALA A 148 6.76 10.15 7.46
C ALA A 148 8.18 9.58 7.23
N THR A 149 8.35 8.26 7.32
CA THR A 149 9.62 7.60 7.05
C THR A 149 10.08 7.86 5.62
N GLU A 150 9.24 7.57 4.63
CA GLU A 150 9.57 7.71 3.20
C GLU A 150 9.92 9.16 2.84
N ALA A 151 9.12 10.12 3.26
CA ALA A 151 9.37 11.52 2.97
C ALA A 151 10.63 12.04 3.68
N LEU A 152 10.84 11.67 4.94
CA LEU A 152 12.00 12.10 5.70
C LEU A 152 13.31 11.57 5.10
N ILE A 153 13.41 10.26 4.81
CA ILE A 153 14.62 9.69 4.23
C ILE A 153 14.89 10.24 2.82
N THR A 154 13.84 10.49 2.04
CA THR A 154 13.96 11.13 0.73
C THR A 154 14.51 12.56 0.85
N TYR A 155 14.04 13.32 1.85
CA TYR A 155 14.56 14.66 2.11
C TYR A 155 16.02 14.64 2.58
N LEU A 156 16.35 13.78 3.55
CA LEU A 156 17.68 13.68 4.13
C LEU A 156 18.74 13.17 3.16
N ALA A 157 18.36 12.25 2.25
CA ALA A 157 19.28 11.59 1.33
C ALA A 157 20.13 12.54 0.48
N PHE A 158 19.58 13.71 0.13
CA PHE A 158 20.14 14.63 -0.85
C PHE A 158 20.46 16.03 -0.28
N LEU A 159 20.77 16.10 1.01
CA LEU A 159 21.27 17.32 1.65
C LEU A 159 22.76 17.49 1.35
N ASP A 160 23.14 18.59 0.69
CA ASP A 160 24.51 18.85 0.25
C ASP A 160 25.39 19.50 1.32
N ASP A 161 24.79 20.10 2.35
CA ASP A 161 25.47 20.95 3.35
C ASP A 161 25.58 20.28 4.74
N VAL A 162 25.29 18.96 4.81
CA VAL A 162 25.37 18.16 6.05
C VAL A 162 26.51 17.17 5.95
N ASP A 163 27.44 17.25 6.91
CA ASP A 163 28.69 16.48 6.97
C ASP A 163 28.71 15.45 8.13
N TYR A 164 27.53 15.11 8.68
CA TYR A 164 27.37 14.13 9.75
C TYR A 164 26.27 13.14 9.45
N GLU A 165 26.40 11.95 10.01
CA GLU A 165 25.39 10.89 9.97
C GLU A 165 24.14 11.29 10.76
N ILE A 166 22.99 10.96 10.22
CA ILE A 166 21.67 11.18 10.82
C ILE A 166 21.04 9.83 11.08
N THR A 167 20.66 9.57 12.34
CA THR A 167 19.90 8.37 12.71
C THR A 167 18.44 8.71 12.94
N VAL A 168 17.57 8.01 12.22
CA VAL A 168 16.10 8.10 12.38
C VAL A 168 15.61 6.86 13.11
N TYR A 169 14.87 7.05 14.19
CA TYR A 169 14.32 6.00 15.04
C TYR A 169 12.82 5.85 14.85
N GLN A 170 12.30 4.68 15.17
CA GLN A 170 10.89 4.32 15.08
C GLN A 170 10.35 4.42 13.65
N VAL A 171 11.18 3.98 12.71
CA VAL A 171 10.85 3.99 11.26
C VAL A 171 9.99 2.81 10.86
N ALA A 172 9.21 3.01 9.82
CA ALA A 172 8.53 1.94 9.09
C ALA A 172 9.55 1.07 8.33
N THR A 173 9.32 -0.24 8.28
CA THR A 173 10.27 -1.22 7.70
C THR A 173 9.63 -2.16 6.69
N GLU A 174 8.46 -1.81 6.16
CA GLU A 174 7.73 -2.56 5.14
C GLU A 174 8.56 -2.72 3.86
N PRO A 175 8.30 -3.75 3.05
CA PRO A 175 9.07 -4.03 1.82
C PRO A 175 9.20 -2.84 0.88
N HIS A 176 8.17 -2.02 0.76
CA HIS A 176 8.18 -0.83 -0.10
C HIS A 176 9.08 0.31 0.44
N VAL A 177 9.21 0.44 1.76
CA VAL A 177 10.18 1.39 2.38
C VAL A 177 11.61 0.94 2.08
N LYS A 178 11.89 -0.36 2.20
CA LYS A 178 13.18 -0.93 1.84
C LYS A 178 13.51 -0.70 0.36
N ASN A 179 12.53 -0.90 -0.53
CA ASN A 179 12.71 -0.66 -1.96
C ASN A 179 12.99 0.81 -2.29
N LEU A 180 12.39 1.76 -1.54
CA LEU A 180 12.74 3.18 -1.64
C LEU A 180 14.20 3.42 -1.22
N ILE A 181 14.67 2.81 -0.14
CA ILE A 181 16.08 2.91 0.29
C ILE A 181 17.01 2.37 -0.80
N ASP A 182 16.69 1.21 -1.36
CA ASP A 182 17.48 0.60 -2.45
C ASP A 182 17.53 1.54 -3.67
N PHE A 183 16.41 2.18 -4.02
CA PHE A 183 16.34 3.18 -5.08
C PHE A 183 17.20 4.41 -4.78
N LEU A 184 17.09 4.97 -3.57
CA LEU A 184 17.89 6.14 -3.17
C LEU A 184 19.38 5.82 -3.19
N ASN A 185 19.77 4.61 -2.78
CA ASN A 185 21.16 4.14 -2.83
C ASN A 185 21.64 3.91 -4.29
N ALA A 186 20.78 3.44 -5.19
CA ALA A 186 21.06 3.39 -6.62
C ALA A 186 21.26 4.79 -7.23
N ALA A 187 20.54 5.78 -6.72
CA ALA A 187 20.69 7.20 -7.07
C ALA A 187 21.94 7.85 -6.44
N GLY A 188 22.69 7.12 -5.60
CA GLY A 188 23.95 7.59 -5.03
C GLY A 188 23.91 7.94 -3.55
N ALA A 189 22.76 7.84 -2.90
CA ALA A 189 22.65 8.02 -1.45
C ALA A 189 23.45 6.96 -0.66
N ASP A 190 23.52 7.14 0.65
CA ASP A 190 24.15 6.22 1.58
C ASP A 190 23.24 6.04 2.79
N ILE A 191 22.28 5.09 2.63
CA ILE A 191 21.22 4.85 3.60
C ILE A 191 21.25 3.40 4.01
N HIS A 192 21.21 3.14 5.31
CA HIS A 192 21.21 1.79 5.89
C HIS A 192 20.04 1.61 6.85
N MET A 193 19.30 0.52 6.67
CA MET A 193 18.23 0.11 7.57
C MET A 193 18.80 -0.83 8.65
N GLY A 194 18.63 -0.46 9.93
CA GLY A 194 18.95 -1.28 11.08
C GLY A 194 17.86 -2.30 11.40
N ILE A 195 18.17 -3.27 12.26
CA ILE A 195 17.25 -4.34 12.68
C ILE A 195 16.24 -3.90 13.74
N ASP A 196 16.46 -2.75 14.36
CA ASP A 196 15.74 -2.21 15.52
C ASP A 196 14.84 -1.01 15.14
N HIS A 197 14.28 -1.01 13.92
CA HIS A 197 13.48 0.09 13.40
C HIS A 197 14.25 1.43 13.37
N THR A 198 15.51 1.39 13.01
CA THR A 198 16.34 2.55 12.75
C THR A 198 16.72 2.63 11.27
N ILE A 199 16.95 3.84 10.80
CA ILE A 199 17.57 4.13 9.50
C ILE A 199 18.69 5.13 9.76
N THR A 200 19.88 4.83 9.24
CA THR A 200 20.99 5.79 9.21
C THR A 200 21.12 6.37 7.81
N VAL A 201 21.27 7.67 7.72
CA VAL A 201 21.47 8.43 6.49
C VAL A 201 22.76 9.19 6.58
N ASN A 202 23.68 8.94 5.65
CA ASN A 202 24.86 9.77 5.42
C ASN A 202 24.56 10.67 4.21
N PRO A 203 24.20 11.95 4.41
CA PRO A 203 23.87 12.84 3.30
C PRO A 203 25.05 12.96 2.33
N LYS A 204 24.76 12.82 1.05
CA LYS A 204 25.76 12.86 0.00
C LYS A 204 25.23 13.57 -1.24
N LYS A 205 26.15 14.13 -2.02
CA LYS A 205 25.83 14.62 -3.35
C LYS A 205 25.38 13.46 -4.24
N ILE A 206 24.33 13.68 -5.00
CA ILE A 206 23.77 12.69 -5.95
C ILE A 206 24.88 12.26 -6.93
N ALA A 207 25.05 10.95 -7.06
CA ALA A 207 25.93 10.33 -8.04
C ALA A 207 25.29 9.01 -8.49
N ILE A 208 24.52 9.06 -9.59
CA ILE A 208 23.78 7.90 -10.11
C ILE A 208 24.71 6.74 -10.34
N LYS A 209 24.42 5.60 -9.73
CA LYS A 209 25.17 4.35 -9.85
C LYS A 209 24.56 3.41 -10.88
N GLU A 210 23.24 3.46 -11.01
CA GLU A 210 22.47 2.53 -11.86
C GLU A 210 21.53 3.34 -12.79
N PRO A 211 21.53 3.06 -14.12
CA PRO A 211 20.71 3.79 -15.09
C PRO A 211 19.23 3.36 -15.05
N SER A 212 18.93 2.18 -14.53
CA SER A 212 17.57 1.66 -14.37
C SER A 212 17.38 1.08 -12.96
N PHE A 213 16.12 1.04 -12.53
CA PHE A 213 15.75 0.48 -11.23
C PHE A 213 14.40 -0.24 -11.32
N LYS A 214 14.35 -1.46 -10.78
CA LYS A 214 13.13 -2.26 -10.78
C LYS A 214 12.33 -2.05 -9.50
N ILE A 215 11.10 -1.57 -9.63
CA ILE A 215 10.12 -1.51 -8.55
C ILE A 215 9.73 -2.93 -8.16
N ILE A 216 9.70 -3.23 -6.85
CA ILE A 216 9.28 -4.55 -6.35
C ILE A 216 7.85 -4.88 -6.76
N SER A 217 7.56 -6.17 -6.82
CA SER A 217 6.20 -6.66 -7.06
C SER A 217 5.28 -6.34 -5.89
N ASP A 218 3.98 -6.11 -6.17
CA ASP A 218 3.01 -5.76 -5.14
C ASP A 218 2.63 -6.99 -4.30
N TYR A 219 3.19 -7.10 -3.11
CA TYR A 219 2.89 -8.18 -2.18
C TYR A 219 1.43 -8.17 -1.69
N ILE A 220 0.73 -7.02 -1.78
CA ILE A 220 -0.69 -6.93 -1.45
C ILE A 220 -1.53 -7.50 -2.60
N GLU A 221 -1.19 -7.19 -3.85
CA GLU A 221 -1.82 -7.83 -5.01
C GLU A 221 -1.58 -9.35 -4.97
N ALA A 222 -0.35 -9.79 -4.68
CA ALA A 222 -0.04 -11.21 -4.51
C ALA A 222 -0.89 -11.87 -3.43
N GLY A 223 -1.04 -11.23 -2.26
CA GLY A 223 -1.90 -11.70 -1.17
C GLY A 223 -3.38 -11.74 -1.54
N THR A 224 -3.85 -10.85 -2.42
CA THR A 224 -5.22 -10.87 -2.95
C THR A 224 -5.44 -12.10 -3.82
N TYR A 225 -4.56 -12.37 -4.79
CA TYR A 225 -4.69 -13.57 -5.64
C TYR A 225 -4.44 -14.86 -4.85
N PHE A 226 -3.59 -14.81 -3.82
CA PHE A 226 -3.46 -15.91 -2.87
C PHE A 226 -4.80 -16.24 -2.20
N ALA A 227 -5.50 -15.24 -1.70
CA ALA A 227 -6.81 -15.43 -1.07
C ALA A 227 -7.89 -15.91 -2.08
N ILE A 228 -7.85 -15.42 -3.33
CA ILE A 228 -8.72 -15.90 -4.41
C ILE A 228 -8.44 -17.39 -4.71
N GLY A 229 -7.18 -17.80 -4.79
CA GLY A 229 -6.81 -19.21 -4.98
C GLY A 229 -7.14 -20.11 -3.79
N ALA A 230 -7.26 -19.51 -2.59
CA ALA A 230 -7.74 -20.20 -1.39
C ALA A 230 -9.28 -20.29 -1.30
N ALA A 231 -10.03 -19.66 -2.20
CA ALA A 231 -11.48 -19.67 -2.23
C ALA A 231 -12.04 -20.76 -3.17
N ASP A 232 -13.19 -21.31 -2.81
CA ASP A 232 -14.11 -22.15 -3.64
C ASP A 232 -13.47 -23.07 -4.69
N ASN A 233 -12.76 -24.12 -4.26
CA ASN A 233 -12.20 -25.19 -5.08
C ASN A 233 -11.24 -24.70 -6.18
N SER A 234 -10.50 -23.63 -5.90
CA SER A 234 -9.60 -22.97 -6.85
C SER A 234 -8.17 -23.47 -6.73
N GLU A 235 -7.36 -23.23 -7.78
CA GLU A 235 -5.91 -23.40 -7.78
C GLU A 235 -5.27 -22.34 -8.68
N LEU A 236 -4.40 -21.52 -8.15
CA LEU A 236 -3.72 -20.46 -8.88
C LEU A 236 -2.20 -20.57 -8.78
N ILE A 237 -1.53 -20.27 -9.88
CA ILE A 237 -0.09 -20.04 -9.95
C ILE A 237 0.12 -18.52 -9.93
N ILE A 238 0.86 -18.02 -8.96
CA ILE A 238 1.12 -16.59 -8.78
C ILE A 238 2.59 -16.35 -9.08
N ARG A 239 2.87 -15.55 -10.11
CA ARG A 239 4.21 -15.25 -10.62
C ARG A 239 4.61 -13.81 -10.42
N ASN A 240 5.90 -13.53 -10.55
CA ASN A 240 6.52 -12.24 -10.29
C ASN A 240 6.22 -11.77 -8.85
N VAL A 241 6.42 -12.65 -7.88
CA VAL A 241 6.25 -12.37 -6.46
C VAL A 241 7.61 -12.37 -5.78
N ASN A 242 7.88 -11.47 -4.85
CA ASN A 242 8.92 -11.70 -3.87
C ASN A 242 8.32 -12.53 -2.72
N VAL A 243 8.63 -13.83 -2.70
CA VAL A 243 8.01 -14.75 -1.72
C VAL A 243 8.38 -14.42 -0.27
N ASP A 244 9.52 -13.77 -0.04
CA ASP A 244 9.97 -13.39 1.31
C ASP A 244 9.09 -12.27 1.90
N ASP A 245 8.53 -11.39 1.07
CA ASP A 245 7.64 -10.29 1.49
C ASP A 245 6.27 -10.79 1.98
N LEU A 246 5.95 -12.07 1.74
CA LEU A 246 4.68 -12.71 2.13
C LEU A 246 4.78 -13.56 3.40
N SER A 247 5.92 -13.58 4.09
CA SER A 247 6.19 -14.45 5.24
C SER A 247 5.10 -14.34 6.34
N ALA A 248 4.64 -13.13 6.64
CA ALA A 248 3.57 -12.89 7.60
C ALA A 248 2.23 -13.53 7.16
N MET A 249 1.92 -13.46 5.86
CA MET A 249 0.74 -14.08 5.27
C MET A 249 0.83 -15.61 5.35
N TYR A 250 1.98 -16.21 5.05
CA TYR A 250 2.17 -17.66 5.13
C TYR A 250 1.94 -18.22 6.53
N ASN A 251 2.37 -17.49 7.57
CA ASN A 251 2.12 -17.87 8.96
C ASN A 251 0.62 -17.94 9.28
N ILE A 252 -0.16 -16.97 8.82
CA ILE A 252 -1.62 -16.96 9.00
C ILE A 252 -2.27 -18.02 8.12
N ALA A 253 -1.87 -18.16 6.86
CA ALA A 253 -2.38 -19.17 5.94
C ALA A 253 -2.20 -20.60 6.49
N SER A 254 -1.03 -20.89 7.07
CA SER A 254 -0.75 -22.17 7.70
C SER A 254 -1.65 -22.43 8.93
N LYS A 255 -1.94 -21.42 9.75
CA LYS A 255 -2.85 -21.54 10.89
C LYS A 255 -4.29 -21.79 10.46
N ILE A 256 -4.72 -21.18 9.36
CA ILE A 256 -6.04 -21.41 8.74
C ILE A 256 -6.11 -22.83 8.18
N GLY A 257 -5.00 -23.34 7.67
CA GLY A 257 -4.90 -24.62 6.95
C GLY A 257 -4.99 -24.48 5.45
N ILE A 258 -4.70 -23.27 4.90
CA ILE A 258 -4.64 -23.06 3.44
C ILE A 258 -3.45 -23.85 2.88
N ASN A 259 -3.69 -24.56 1.79
CA ASN A 259 -2.67 -25.33 1.10
C ASN A 259 -1.95 -24.45 0.06
N PHE A 260 -0.65 -24.28 0.21
CA PHE A 260 0.18 -23.54 -0.72
C PHE A 260 1.60 -24.14 -0.84
N LYS A 261 2.28 -23.84 -1.93
CA LYS A 261 3.65 -24.27 -2.18
C LYS A 261 4.44 -23.15 -2.83
N ILE A 262 5.60 -22.83 -2.28
CA ILE A 262 6.60 -21.97 -2.91
C ILE A 262 7.40 -22.84 -3.89
N LEU A 263 7.36 -22.50 -5.18
CA LEU A 263 8.08 -23.21 -6.24
C LEU A 263 9.50 -22.68 -6.41
N ASP A 264 9.66 -21.37 -6.36
CA ASP A 264 10.93 -20.66 -6.44
C ASP A 264 10.79 -19.27 -5.77
N LYS A 265 11.81 -18.41 -5.89
CA LYS A 265 11.84 -17.07 -5.27
C LYS A 265 10.76 -16.10 -5.81
N GLN A 266 10.15 -16.41 -6.96
CA GLN A 266 9.20 -15.53 -7.64
C GLN A 266 7.87 -16.19 -7.97
N THR A 267 7.68 -17.47 -7.57
CA THR A 267 6.50 -18.24 -7.95
C THR A 267 5.97 -19.03 -6.77
N LEU A 268 4.68 -18.92 -6.54
CA LEU A 268 3.96 -19.76 -5.58
C LEU A 268 2.67 -20.31 -6.19
N VAL A 269 2.23 -21.45 -5.66
CA VAL A 269 0.92 -22.06 -5.97
C VAL A 269 0.10 -22.09 -4.71
N VAL A 270 -1.18 -21.77 -4.84
CA VAL A 270 -2.17 -21.87 -3.75
C VAL A 270 -3.39 -22.60 -4.27
N ASN A 271 -3.97 -23.48 -3.44
CA ASN A 271 -5.23 -24.14 -3.77
C ASN A 271 -6.13 -24.32 -2.54
N SER A 272 -7.41 -24.55 -2.80
CA SER A 272 -8.46 -24.70 -1.79
C SER A 272 -9.06 -26.11 -1.74
N TYR A 273 -8.36 -27.14 -2.20
CA TYR A 273 -8.85 -28.50 -2.21
C TYR A 273 -9.20 -29.05 -0.82
N ASN A 274 -8.57 -28.50 0.22
CA ASN A 274 -8.82 -28.82 1.62
C ASN A 274 -9.67 -27.78 2.36
N LYS A 275 -10.40 -26.91 1.64
CA LYS A 275 -11.19 -25.80 2.22
C LYS A 275 -12.13 -26.23 3.36
N ALA A 276 -12.67 -27.42 3.29
CA ALA A 276 -13.52 -27.99 4.36
C ALA A 276 -12.82 -28.03 5.73
N ASN A 277 -11.47 -28.02 5.75
CA ASN A 277 -10.66 -28.08 6.96
C ASN A 277 -10.17 -26.70 7.43
N TYR A 278 -10.55 -25.60 6.75
CA TYR A 278 -10.12 -24.27 7.15
C TYR A 278 -10.69 -23.90 8.51
N LYS A 279 -9.82 -23.44 9.41
CA LYS A 279 -10.16 -23.08 10.78
C LYS A 279 -10.14 -21.58 10.98
N ALA A 280 -11.09 -21.09 11.73
CA ALA A 280 -11.10 -19.71 12.19
C ALA A 280 -9.86 -19.39 13.01
N VAL A 281 -9.38 -18.17 12.84
CA VAL A 281 -8.16 -17.68 13.49
C VAL A 281 -8.39 -16.33 14.14
N LYS A 282 -7.44 -15.91 14.99
CA LYS A 282 -7.32 -14.53 15.43
C LYS A 282 -6.41 -13.79 14.46
N LEU A 283 -6.94 -12.82 13.72
CA LEU A 283 -6.17 -11.89 12.89
C LEU A 283 -5.84 -10.66 13.73
N GLU A 284 -4.60 -10.56 14.18
CA GLU A 284 -4.10 -9.36 14.83
C GLU A 284 -3.34 -8.51 13.81
N ILE A 285 -3.92 -7.36 13.51
CA ILE A 285 -3.37 -6.40 12.58
C ILE A 285 -2.53 -5.42 13.41
N ARG A 286 -1.23 -5.43 13.15
CA ARG A 286 -0.25 -4.54 13.77
C ARG A 286 0.76 -4.14 12.69
N ILE A 287 1.73 -3.31 13.03
CA ILE A 287 2.90 -3.02 12.19
C ILE A 287 3.61 -4.34 11.80
N PHE A 288 3.67 -5.30 12.73
CA PHE A 288 4.02 -6.71 12.52
C PHE A 288 3.09 -7.58 13.38
N PRO A 289 2.68 -8.81 12.97
CA PRO A 289 3.17 -9.56 11.84
C PRO A 289 2.26 -9.54 10.58
N PHE A 290 1.03 -8.99 10.62
CA PHE A 290 0.11 -9.08 9.48
C PHE A 290 -0.27 -7.70 8.94
N PRO A 291 0.01 -7.40 7.64
CA PRO A 291 -0.24 -6.09 7.05
C PRO A 291 -1.72 -5.69 7.09
N SER A 292 -2.01 -4.45 7.51
CA SER A 292 -3.37 -3.91 7.50
C SER A 292 -3.99 -3.91 6.10
N ASP A 293 -3.20 -3.73 5.05
CA ASP A 293 -3.66 -3.79 3.65
C ASP A 293 -4.16 -5.17 3.21
N LEU A 294 -3.74 -6.27 3.86
CA LEU A 294 -4.26 -7.62 3.62
C LEU A 294 -5.45 -7.98 4.52
N GLN A 295 -5.74 -7.16 5.54
CA GLN A 295 -6.79 -7.42 6.51
C GLN A 295 -8.15 -7.57 5.82
N SER A 296 -8.51 -6.66 4.91
CA SER A 296 -9.82 -6.68 4.27
C SER A 296 -10.03 -7.92 3.38
N ILE A 297 -8.95 -8.37 2.70
CA ILE A 297 -9.00 -9.58 1.87
C ILE A 297 -9.19 -10.83 2.72
N PHE A 298 -8.36 -11.00 3.75
CA PHE A 298 -8.47 -12.16 4.65
C PHE A 298 -9.73 -12.11 5.52
N GLY A 299 -10.23 -10.91 5.83
CA GLY A 299 -11.51 -10.73 6.49
C GLY A 299 -12.70 -11.22 5.64
N ALA A 300 -12.69 -10.94 4.33
CA ALA A 300 -13.69 -11.50 3.41
C ALA A 300 -13.55 -13.03 3.29
N LEU A 301 -12.31 -13.54 3.14
CA LEU A 301 -12.04 -14.98 3.08
C LEU A 301 -12.46 -15.70 4.38
N ALA A 302 -12.45 -15.02 5.52
CA ALA A 302 -12.80 -15.59 6.82
C ALA A 302 -14.25 -16.10 6.91
N SER A 303 -15.14 -15.63 6.03
CA SER A 303 -16.49 -16.21 5.88
C SER A 303 -16.49 -17.70 5.50
N GLN A 304 -15.37 -18.21 5.00
CA GLN A 304 -15.19 -19.62 4.63
C GLN A 304 -14.61 -20.49 5.77
N PHE A 305 -14.12 -19.90 6.88
CA PHE A 305 -13.41 -20.63 7.93
C PHE A 305 -14.38 -21.22 8.95
N ASP A 306 -14.16 -22.49 9.33
CA ASP A 306 -14.98 -23.13 10.35
C ASP A 306 -14.77 -22.47 11.72
N GLY A 307 -15.86 -21.95 12.29
CA GLY A 307 -15.88 -21.23 13.56
C GLY A 307 -16.04 -19.72 13.41
N VAL A 308 -15.43 -18.95 14.32
CA VAL A 308 -15.50 -17.49 14.42
C VAL A 308 -14.11 -16.89 14.34
N THR A 309 -13.83 -16.18 13.27
CA THR A 309 -12.58 -15.42 13.13
C THR A 309 -12.71 -14.09 13.84
N LYS A 310 -11.81 -13.81 14.78
CA LYS A 310 -11.71 -12.50 15.45
C LYS A 310 -10.66 -11.64 14.75
N ILE A 311 -11.07 -10.48 14.27
CA ILE A 311 -10.18 -9.47 13.68
C ILE A 311 -9.95 -8.37 14.70
N PHE A 312 -8.66 -8.04 14.92
CA PHE A 312 -8.25 -6.97 15.80
C PHE A 312 -7.36 -5.99 15.02
N GLU A 313 -7.92 -4.85 14.61
CA GLU A 313 -7.23 -3.78 13.86
C GLU A 313 -6.73 -2.72 14.84
N THR A 314 -5.41 -2.55 14.93
CA THR A 314 -4.82 -1.61 15.88
C THR A 314 -4.38 -0.28 15.24
N LEU A 315 -4.36 -0.20 13.91
CA LEU A 315 -3.78 0.94 13.20
C LEU A 315 -4.84 1.95 12.72
N TYR A 316 -6.00 1.47 12.24
CA TYR A 316 -6.96 2.34 11.54
C TYR A 316 -8.39 2.07 11.98
N GLU A 317 -9.00 3.01 12.70
CA GLU A 317 -10.35 2.93 13.25
C GLU A 317 -11.47 2.84 12.19
N GLY A 318 -11.19 3.26 10.97
CA GLY A 318 -12.15 3.20 9.85
C GLY A 318 -11.95 2.01 8.91
N ARG A 319 -11.03 1.08 9.22
CA ARG A 319 -10.67 -0.02 8.30
C ARG A 319 -11.77 -1.04 8.11
N PHE A 320 -12.75 -1.12 8.99
CA PHE A 320 -13.86 -2.08 8.91
C PHE A 320 -15.00 -1.68 7.95
N GLY A 321 -14.84 -0.61 7.17
CA GLY A 321 -15.83 -0.21 6.18
C GLY A 321 -16.24 -1.34 5.23
N TYR A 322 -15.32 -2.23 4.83
CA TYR A 322 -15.62 -3.39 4.01
C TYR A 322 -16.47 -4.46 4.74
N LEU A 323 -16.38 -4.55 6.06
CA LEU A 323 -17.20 -5.49 6.85
C LEU A 323 -18.65 -5.05 6.88
N ASN A 324 -18.93 -3.74 6.94
CA ASN A 324 -20.28 -3.23 6.82
C ASN A 324 -20.92 -3.61 5.47
N GLU A 325 -20.13 -3.58 4.40
CA GLU A 325 -20.59 -4.02 3.07
C GLU A 325 -20.75 -5.55 3.01
N LEU A 326 -19.83 -6.29 3.63
CA LEU A 326 -19.88 -7.75 3.68
C LEU A 326 -21.08 -8.26 4.50
N GLU A 327 -21.57 -7.50 5.49
CA GLU A 327 -22.76 -7.79 6.27
C GLU A 327 -24.01 -7.89 5.37
N ASN A 328 -24.06 -7.15 4.26
CA ASN A 328 -25.14 -7.27 3.26
C ASN A 328 -25.13 -8.62 2.53
N LEU A 329 -24.03 -9.36 2.56
CA LEU A 329 -23.86 -10.65 1.89
C LEU A 329 -23.82 -11.84 2.85
N GLY A 330 -23.55 -11.63 4.16
CA GLY A 330 -23.36 -12.70 5.13
C GLY A 330 -23.44 -12.26 6.59
N LYS A 331 -22.92 -13.10 7.52
CA LYS A 331 -22.99 -12.86 8.96
C LYS A 331 -21.67 -12.29 9.48
N ILE A 332 -21.69 -11.01 9.84
CA ILE A 332 -20.56 -10.26 10.39
C ILE A 332 -21.05 -9.54 11.66
N GLU A 333 -20.18 -9.36 12.62
CA GLU A 333 -20.46 -8.60 13.84
C GLU A 333 -19.29 -7.64 14.14
N ILE A 334 -19.53 -6.36 14.02
CA ILE A 334 -18.57 -5.32 14.38
C ILE A 334 -18.78 -4.93 15.83
N LEU A 335 -17.82 -5.27 16.69
CA LEU A 335 -17.91 -5.01 18.13
C LEU A 335 -17.57 -3.56 18.49
N ASN A 336 -16.57 -3.01 17.81
CA ASN A 336 -16.12 -1.61 17.95
C ASN A 336 -15.16 -1.28 16.78
N PRO A 337 -14.65 -0.03 16.64
CA PRO A 337 -13.76 0.37 15.55
C PRO A 337 -12.51 -0.49 15.36
N HIS A 338 -12.12 -1.25 16.38
CA HIS A 338 -10.90 -2.05 16.41
C HIS A 338 -11.13 -3.56 16.49
N GLN A 339 -12.36 -4.03 16.67
CA GLN A 339 -12.68 -5.45 16.83
C GLN A 339 -13.90 -5.85 16.04
N ALA A 340 -13.77 -6.93 15.28
CA ALA A 340 -14.88 -7.54 14.57
C ALA A 340 -14.81 -9.07 14.64
N LEU A 341 -15.96 -9.71 14.48
CA LEU A 341 -16.13 -11.15 14.38
C LEU A 341 -16.68 -11.48 12.99
N VAL A 342 -15.99 -12.38 12.29
CA VAL A 342 -16.48 -12.95 11.03
C VAL A 342 -16.85 -14.40 11.31
N ILE A 343 -18.13 -14.72 11.14
CA ILE A 343 -18.69 -16.02 11.40
C ILE A 343 -18.77 -16.76 10.06
N LYS A 344 -18.41 -18.06 10.06
CA LYS A 344 -18.60 -18.88 8.86
C LYS A 344 -20.02 -18.74 8.32
N THR A 345 -20.14 -18.34 7.07
CA THR A 345 -21.43 -18.13 6.42
C THR A 345 -21.30 -18.32 4.92
N GLU A 346 -22.36 -18.79 4.28
CA GLU A 346 -22.49 -18.71 2.83
C GLU A 346 -22.82 -17.27 2.45
N LEU A 347 -22.04 -16.69 1.55
CA LEU A 347 -22.29 -15.37 1.02
C LEU A 347 -23.28 -15.45 -0.15
N HIS A 348 -24.21 -14.50 -0.20
CA HIS A 348 -25.22 -14.40 -1.26
C HIS A 348 -24.98 -13.13 -2.07
N GLY A 349 -25.26 -13.19 -3.37
CA GLY A 349 -25.16 -12.04 -4.27
C GLY A 349 -26.03 -10.87 -3.84
N GLY A 350 -25.62 -9.67 -4.19
CA GLY A 350 -26.29 -8.43 -3.81
C GLY A 350 -25.57 -7.20 -4.29
N TYR A 351 -25.92 -6.04 -3.74
CA TYR A 351 -25.27 -4.76 -4.03
C TYR A 351 -24.33 -4.39 -2.88
N VAL A 352 -23.07 -4.10 -3.21
CA VAL A 352 -22.05 -3.65 -2.27
C VAL A 352 -21.23 -2.49 -2.86
N SER A 353 -20.64 -1.69 -2.01
CA SER A 353 -19.74 -0.62 -2.39
C SER A 353 -18.29 -1.00 -2.08
N SER A 354 -17.38 -0.66 -2.98
CA SER A 354 -15.97 -0.70 -2.64
C SER A 354 -15.63 0.46 -1.70
N THR A 355 -15.35 0.15 -0.45
CA THR A 355 -14.94 1.13 0.58
C THR A 355 -13.44 1.19 0.75
N ASP A 356 -12.73 0.16 0.27
CA ASP A 356 -11.28 0.00 0.31
C ASP A 356 -10.76 -0.38 -1.08
N LEU A 357 -9.56 0.11 -1.40
CA LEU A 357 -8.87 -0.16 -2.66
C LEU A 357 -8.25 -1.58 -2.75
N ARG A 358 -8.47 -2.44 -1.74
CA ARG A 358 -7.78 -3.75 -1.63
C ARG A 358 -8.60 -4.97 -2.07
N GLY A 359 -9.69 -4.77 -2.79
CA GLY A 359 -10.40 -5.83 -3.52
C GLY A 359 -11.19 -6.82 -2.66
N ALA A 360 -11.46 -6.52 -1.37
CA ALA A 360 -12.25 -7.40 -0.49
C ALA A 360 -13.63 -7.73 -1.08
N MET A 361 -14.30 -6.73 -1.66
CA MET A 361 -15.61 -6.93 -2.28
C MET A 361 -15.54 -7.75 -3.57
N VAL A 362 -14.41 -7.69 -4.30
CA VAL A 362 -14.16 -8.57 -5.46
C VAL A 362 -14.12 -10.03 -4.99
N LEU A 363 -13.34 -10.33 -3.96
CA LEU A 363 -13.25 -11.68 -3.38
C LEU A 363 -14.61 -12.14 -2.84
N ALA A 364 -15.33 -11.27 -2.12
CA ALA A 364 -16.68 -11.57 -1.64
C ALA A 364 -17.63 -11.88 -2.81
N GLY A 365 -17.62 -11.12 -3.89
CA GLY A 365 -18.41 -11.38 -5.09
C GLY A 365 -18.06 -12.68 -5.81
N ILE A 366 -16.77 -13.06 -5.83
CA ILE A 366 -16.33 -14.36 -6.36
C ILE A 366 -16.95 -15.53 -5.57
N MET A 367 -16.98 -15.41 -4.24
CA MET A 367 -17.49 -16.44 -3.32
C MET A 367 -19.01 -16.43 -3.16
N ALA A 368 -19.68 -15.30 -3.39
CA ALA A 368 -21.11 -15.14 -3.15
C ALA A 368 -21.97 -15.91 -4.17
N LYS A 369 -22.94 -16.70 -3.68
CA LYS A 369 -23.90 -17.40 -4.54
C LYS A 369 -24.81 -16.41 -5.26
N GLY A 370 -24.80 -16.44 -6.60
CA GLY A 370 -25.55 -15.51 -7.46
C GLY A 370 -24.69 -14.42 -8.06
N GLU A 371 -25.26 -13.24 -8.22
CA GLU A 371 -24.62 -12.08 -8.84
C GLU A 371 -24.38 -10.98 -7.79
N THR A 372 -23.17 -10.42 -7.77
CA THR A 372 -22.80 -9.29 -6.91
C THR A 372 -22.47 -8.07 -7.75
N MET A 373 -23.09 -6.96 -7.42
CA MET A 373 -22.88 -5.65 -8.06
C MET A 373 -22.00 -4.81 -7.14
N ILE A 374 -20.80 -4.46 -7.61
CA ILE A 374 -19.82 -3.67 -6.85
C ILE A 374 -19.80 -2.24 -7.39
N MET A 375 -20.26 -1.31 -6.57
CA MET A 375 -20.19 0.12 -6.84
C MET A 375 -18.83 0.70 -6.47
N ASN A 376 -18.50 1.88 -7.00
CA ASN A 376 -17.24 2.59 -6.76
C ASN A 376 -16.00 1.78 -7.14
N GLU A 377 -16.06 1.08 -8.27
CA GLU A 377 -14.96 0.26 -8.81
C GLU A 377 -13.68 1.07 -9.08
N ASP A 378 -13.80 2.36 -9.34
CA ASP A 378 -12.66 3.27 -9.50
C ASP A 378 -11.70 3.21 -8.30
N ILE A 379 -12.23 2.95 -7.09
CA ILE A 379 -11.42 2.78 -5.89
C ILE A 379 -10.53 1.54 -6.03
N ILE A 380 -11.06 0.44 -6.58
CA ILE A 380 -10.31 -0.81 -6.80
C ILE A 380 -9.23 -0.59 -7.88
N ALA A 381 -9.57 0.08 -8.99
CA ALA A 381 -8.64 0.39 -10.08
C ALA A 381 -7.45 1.27 -9.65
N ARG A 382 -7.54 1.97 -8.52
CA ARG A 382 -6.40 2.68 -7.92
C ARG A 382 -5.37 1.75 -7.27
N GLY A 383 -5.78 0.54 -6.90
CA GLY A 383 -4.93 -0.43 -6.20
C GLY A 383 -4.41 -1.57 -7.06
N TYR A 384 -5.01 -1.82 -8.22
CA TYR A 384 -4.70 -2.97 -9.07
C TYR A 384 -4.61 -2.57 -10.55
N ALA A 385 -3.50 -2.91 -11.19
CA ALA A 385 -3.35 -2.75 -12.63
C ALA A 385 -4.11 -3.88 -13.35
N ASP A 386 -4.91 -3.50 -14.36
CA ASP A 386 -5.60 -4.43 -15.27
C ASP A 386 -6.41 -5.54 -14.57
N ILE A 387 -7.11 -5.19 -13.48
CA ILE A 387 -7.78 -6.18 -12.63
C ILE A 387 -8.83 -7.00 -13.37
N LEU A 388 -9.60 -6.39 -14.30
CA LEU A 388 -10.64 -7.10 -15.07
C LEU A 388 -10.06 -8.23 -15.90
N ASN A 389 -8.99 -7.94 -16.65
CA ASN A 389 -8.35 -8.93 -17.51
C ASN A 389 -7.70 -10.04 -16.67
N LYS A 390 -6.96 -9.69 -15.62
CA LYS A 390 -6.32 -10.67 -14.72
C LYS A 390 -7.35 -11.61 -14.10
N LEU A 391 -8.48 -11.09 -13.60
CA LEU A 391 -9.54 -11.91 -13.02
C LEU A 391 -10.22 -12.79 -14.07
N SER A 392 -10.50 -12.26 -15.26
CA SER A 392 -11.10 -13.05 -16.36
C SER A 392 -10.19 -14.18 -16.83
N THR A 393 -8.86 -13.94 -16.89
CA THR A 393 -7.86 -14.94 -17.29
C THR A 393 -7.83 -16.16 -16.37
N ILE A 394 -8.13 -15.99 -15.09
CA ILE A 394 -8.21 -17.10 -14.12
C ILE A 394 -9.62 -17.69 -13.99
N GLY A 395 -10.57 -17.24 -14.81
CA GLY A 395 -11.93 -17.82 -14.88
C GLY A 395 -12.99 -17.08 -14.06
N VAL A 396 -12.70 -15.90 -13.48
CA VAL A 396 -13.72 -15.10 -12.79
C VAL A 396 -14.71 -14.52 -13.80
N LYS A 397 -16.00 -14.73 -13.55
CA LYS A 397 -17.10 -14.18 -14.36
C LYS A 397 -17.34 -12.73 -13.92
N ILE A 398 -16.59 -11.80 -14.50
CA ILE A 398 -16.64 -10.37 -14.19
C ILE A 398 -16.88 -9.53 -15.44
N SER A 399 -17.64 -8.44 -15.30
CA SER A 399 -17.82 -7.43 -16.34
C SER A 399 -17.94 -6.03 -15.73
N ALA A 400 -17.52 -5.01 -16.49
CA ALA A 400 -17.79 -3.62 -16.16
C ALA A 400 -19.13 -3.23 -16.79
N LEU A 401 -20.00 -2.60 -16.01
CA LEU A 401 -21.26 -2.00 -16.46
C LEU A 401 -21.09 -0.47 -16.43
N HIS A 402 -21.35 0.15 -17.57
CA HIS A 402 -21.26 1.61 -17.75
C HIS A 402 -22.54 2.33 -17.37
#